data_5a0d4743fdd877cc345bfc7973853697
#
_entry.id   5a0d4743fdd877cc345bfc7973853697
#
_cell.length_a   1.000
_cell.length_b   1.000
_cell.length_c   1.000
_cell.angle_alpha   90.00
_cell.angle_beta   90.00
_cell.angle_gamma   90.00
#
_symmetry.space_group_name_H-M   'P 1'
#
loop_
_entity.id
_entity.type
_entity.pdbx_description
1 polymer ?
#
loop_
_entity_poly.entity_id
_entity_poly.type
_entity_poly.pdbx_seq_one_letter_code
_entity_poly.pdbx_strand_id
1 'polypeptide(L)' 'MSHYTLSWHDQLNEYHEIREYAEDAFEAVRHAREDVPYLHEHPFSLESIKKEE' A
#
# COMPACT_ATOMS: atom_id res chain seq x y z
N MET A 1 10.21 -11.97 7.20
CA MET A 1 9.42 -11.14 6.29
C MET A 1 7.96 -11.56 6.33
N SER A 2 7.07 -10.61 6.15
CA SER A 2 5.63 -10.86 6.25
C SER A 2 4.90 -10.27 5.07
N HIS A 3 3.69 -10.76 4.86
CA HIS A 3 2.80 -10.17 3.87
C HIS A 3 1.99 -9.04 4.51
N TYR A 4 1.82 -7.97 3.77
CA TYR A 4 1.02 -6.83 4.19
C TYR A 4 -0.03 -6.54 3.14
N THR A 5 -1.22 -6.18 3.59
CA THR A 5 -2.29 -5.71 2.71
C THR A 5 -2.42 -4.21 2.89
N LEU A 6 -2.30 -3.48 1.80
CA LEU A 6 -2.38 -2.02 1.80
C LEU A 6 -3.61 -1.62 0.99
N SER A 7 -4.33 -0.62 1.46
CA SER A 7 -5.54 -0.20 0.78
C SER A 7 -5.67 1.31 0.74
N TRP A 8 -6.38 1.77 -0.28
CA TRP A 8 -6.64 3.20 -0.47
C TRP A 8 -7.82 3.38 -1.41
N HIS A 9 -8.32 4.63 -1.47
CA HIS A 9 -9.31 5.02 -2.47
C HIS A 9 -8.65 6.00 -3.43
N ASP A 10 -9.00 5.90 -4.71
CA ASP A 10 -8.48 6.83 -5.71
C ASP A 10 -9.36 8.08 -5.82
N GLN A 11 -9.07 8.93 -6.80
CA GLN A 11 -9.79 10.18 -6.98
C GLN A 11 -11.25 9.98 -7.39
N LEU A 12 -11.55 8.81 -7.94
CA LEU A 12 -12.92 8.43 -8.29
C LEU A 12 -13.63 7.74 -7.14
N ASN A 13 -12.99 7.70 -5.97
CA ASN A 13 -13.50 7.04 -4.77
C ASN A 13 -13.63 5.52 -4.94
N GLU A 14 -12.82 4.94 -5.80
CA GLU A 14 -12.79 3.50 -5.97
C GLU A 14 -11.78 2.87 -5.01
N TYR A 15 -12.18 1.76 -4.40
CA TYR A 15 -11.34 1.07 -3.43
C TYR A 15 -10.30 0.19 -4.14
N HIS A 16 -9.05 0.29 -3.68
CA HIS A 16 -7.95 -0.51 -4.20
C HIS A 16 -7.22 -1.20 -3.05
N GLU A 17 -6.72 -2.39 -3.34
CA GLU A 17 -6.02 -3.18 -2.35
C GLU A 17 -4.90 -3.95 -3.03
N ILE A 18 -3.71 -3.95 -2.41
CA ILE A 18 -2.58 -4.74 -2.91
C ILE A 18 -1.91 -5.45 -1.73
N ARG A 19 -1.13 -6.48 -2.05
CA ARG A 19 -0.33 -7.19 -1.06
C ARG A 19 1.14 -7.00 -1.37
N GLU A 20 1.93 -6.74 -0.32
CA GLU A 20 3.38 -6.59 -0.43
C GLU A 20 4.06 -7.49 0.57
N TYR A 21 5.17 -8.08 0.16
CA TYR A 21 5.99 -8.91 1.03
C TYR A 21 7.19 -8.07 1.47
N ALA A 22 7.33 -7.86 2.78
CA ALA A 22 8.32 -6.92 3.29
C ALA A 22 8.74 -7.29 4.71
N GLU A 23 9.84 -6.73 5.16
CA GLU A 23 10.35 -6.96 6.51
C GLU A 23 9.50 -6.29 7.57
N ASP A 24 8.93 -5.13 7.25
CA ASP A 24 8.08 -4.40 8.17
C ASP A 24 7.10 -3.54 7.37
N ALA A 25 6.19 -2.87 8.11
CA ALA A 25 5.17 -2.04 7.49
C ALA A 25 5.77 -0.87 6.72
N PHE A 26 6.85 -0.30 7.22
CA PHE A 26 7.51 0.83 6.56
C PHE A 26 8.02 0.41 5.17
N GLU A 27 8.68 -0.74 5.10
CA GLU A 27 9.17 -1.25 3.84
C GLU A 27 8.03 -1.61 2.89
N ALA A 28 6.94 -2.16 3.42
CA ALA A 28 5.78 -2.48 2.61
C ALA A 28 5.19 -1.22 1.96
N VAL A 29 5.11 -0.13 2.70
CA VAL A 29 4.63 1.15 2.15
C VAL A 29 5.58 1.66 1.07
N ARG A 30 6.88 1.55 1.30
CA ARG A 30 7.87 1.97 0.31
C ARG A 30 7.73 1.17 -0.99
N HIS A 31 7.58 -0.15 -0.86
CA HIS A 31 7.39 -1.01 -2.03
C HIS A 31 6.10 -0.66 -2.78
N ALA A 32 5.03 -0.40 -2.04
CA ALA A 32 3.75 -0.06 -2.66
C ALA A 32 3.86 1.23 -3.47
N ARG A 33 4.57 2.22 -2.96
CA ARG A 33 4.78 3.48 -3.68
C ARG A 33 5.61 3.30 -4.93
N GLU A 34 6.50 2.30 -4.94
CA GLU A 34 7.30 1.99 -6.13
C GLU A 34 6.49 1.21 -7.16
N ASP A 35 5.59 0.34 -6.71
CA ASP A 35 4.85 -0.55 -7.59
C ASP A 35 3.59 0.09 -8.17
N VAL A 36 2.99 1.03 -7.44
CA VAL A 36 1.72 1.64 -7.82
C VAL A 36 1.94 3.12 -8.12
N PRO A 37 1.89 3.51 -9.40
CA PRO A 37 2.13 4.92 -9.77
C PRO A 37 1.25 5.91 -9.04
N TYR A 38 -0.01 5.56 -8.80
CA TYR A 38 -0.93 6.43 -8.08
C TYR A 38 -0.40 6.75 -6.68
N LEU A 39 0.11 5.75 -5.97
CA LEU A 39 0.65 5.95 -4.63
C LEU A 39 1.96 6.73 -4.64
N HIS A 40 2.73 6.60 -5.72
CA HIS A 40 3.94 7.40 -5.87
C HIS A 40 3.60 8.88 -6.00
N GLU A 41 2.57 9.21 -6.76
CA GLU A 41 2.15 10.60 -6.98
C GLU A 41 1.30 11.15 -5.83
N HIS A 42 0.62 10.27 -5.09
CA HIS A 42 -0.26 10.66 -3.99
C HIS A 42 0.09 9.86 -2.74
N PRO A 43 1.27 10.12 -2.15
CA PRO A 43 1.78 9.26 -1.05
C PRO A 43 0.93 9.28 0.21
N PHE A 44 0.07 10.29 0.37
CA PHE A 44 -0.79 10.37 1.56
C PHE A 44 -2.17 9.78 1.33
N SER A 45 -2.43 9.19 0.16
CA SER A 45 -3.73 8.57 -0.10
C SER A 45 -3.86 7.19 0.52
N LEU A 46 -2.75 6.56 0.92
CA LEU A 46 -2.78 5.25 1.54
C LEU A 46 -3.53 5.33 2.87
N GLU A 47 -4.58 4.49 3.02
CA GLU A 47 -5.49 4.58 4.15
C GLU A 47 -5.20 3.56 5.23
N SER A 48 -4.83 2.35 4.84
CA SER A 48 -4.55 1.33 5.84
C SER A 48 -3.45 0.39 5.36
N ILE A 49 -2.79 -0.19 6.35
CA ILE A 49 -1.83 -1.25 6.14
C ILE A 49 -2.07 -2.29 7.22
N LYS A 50 -2.17 -3.55 6.81
CA LYS A 50 -2.48 -4.63 7.72
C LYS A 50 -1.50 -5.77 7.51
N LYS A 51 -0.89 -6.22 8.59
CA LYS A 51 0.01 -7.36 8.55
C LYS A 51 -0.81 -8.64 8.46
N GLU A 52 -0.48 -9.47 7.48
CA GLU A 52 -1.13 -10.75 7.26
C GLU A 52 -0.18 -11.88 7.56
N GLU A 53 -0.55 -12.75 8.47
CA GLU A 53 0.27 -13.91 8.82
C GLU A 53 -0.52 -15.16 8.96
#